data_47ce051607cb101a50c9aa3c8898f91c
#
_entry.id   47ce051607cb101a50c9aa3c8898f91c
#
_cell.length_a   1.000
_cell.length_b   1.000
_cell.length_c   1.000
_cell.angle_alpha   90.00
_cell.angle_beta   90.00
_cell.angle_gamma   90.00
#
_symmetry.space_group_name_H-M   'P 1'
#
loop_
_entity.id
_entity.type
_entity.pdbx_description
1 polymer ?
#
loop_
_entity_poly.entity_id
_entity_poly.type
_entity_poly.pdbx_seq_one_letter_code
_entity_poly.pdbx_strand_id
1 'polypeptide(L)'
;MKGMMFVNDFYIGGEPKTRIIQELVPGKQITLAHVIANPDKILYTKLGLDPSVDYAKSAIGILTVSPSETAIIAADIALKSSGAELGFVDRFSGTVIVTGTVSEVEASLEAITEYAQAKLGFSVCPLTKT
;
A
#
# COMPACT_ATOMS: atom_id res chain seq x y z
N MET A 1 -8.96 23.22 8.85
CA MET A 1 -9.20 22.41 9.02
C MET A 1 -8.91 22.16 8.77
N LYS A 2 -8.74 22.53 9.08
CA LYS A 2 -8.73 21.79 9.13
C LYS A 2 -8.39 21.56 8.31
N GLY A 3 -8.10 22.19 8.72
CA GLY A 3 -7.87 21.52 8.11
C GLY A 3 -8.19 21.65 7.52
N MET A 4 -8.86 21.66 7.31
CA MET A 4 -9.36 21.31 6.91
C MET A 4 -9.70 21.40 6.30
N MET A 5 -9.66 21.60 6.45
CA MET A 5 -10.25 21.24 6.10
C MET A 5 -10.70 21.38 5.57
N PHE A 6 -11.13 21.61 5.79
CA PHE A 6 -11.95 21.48 5.68
C PHE A 6 -12.48 21.85 5.39
N VAL A 7 -12.26 22.13 5.41
CA VAL A 7 -13.03 21.95 5.22
C VAL A 7 -13.73 22.26 5.15
N ASN A 8 -13.98 22.40 5.48
CA ASN A 8 -14.84 22.34 5.48
C ASN A 8 -15.31 22.96 5.75
N ASP A 9 -15.22 23.10 6.10
CA ASP A 9 -15.87 23.18 6.56
C ASP A 9 -15.82 23.87 6.77
N PHE A 10 -15.63 24.29 7.05
CA PHE A 10 -15.86 24.49 7.56
C PHE A 10 -15.82 25.29 7.80
N TYR A 11 -15.62 25.53 8.07
CA TYR A 11 -15.83 25.78 8.62
C TYR A 11 -15.84 26.25 8.87
N ILE A 12 -16.10 26.77 9.14
CA ILE A 12 -16.24 26.70 9.37
C ILE A 12 -16.44 27.05 9.57
N GLY A 13 -16.25 27.56 10.28
CA GLY A 13 -16.15 27.32 10.27
C GLY A 13 -16.50 27.51 10.24
N GLY A 14 -16.84 28.02 10.73
CA GLY A 14 -16.97 27.61 10.42
C GLY A 14 -17.34 27.52 10.30
N GLU A 15 -17.70 27.56 10.56
CA GLU A 15 -18.04 26.87 10.28
C GLU A 15 -18.12 26.16 9.85
N PRO A 16 -18.43 26.72 10.43
CA PRO A 16 -18.46 25.71 9.98
C PRO A 16 -18.71 25.31 9.60
N LYS A 17 -18.71 25.28 9.69
CA LYS A 17 -18.83 24.41 9.27
C LYS A 17 -18.90 23.44 9.08
N THR A 18 -19.43 23.32 9.11
CA THR A 18 -19.23 22.24 9.07
C THR A 18 -18.95 21.75 8.25
N ARG A 19 -18.75 21.45 8.08
CA ARG A 19 -18.13 20.79 7.27
C ARG A 19 -18.10 19.60 7.34
N ILE A 20 -18.53 18.88 6.56
CA ILE A 20 -17.91 17.79 6.81
C ILE A 20 -16.66 17.88 6.37
N ILE A 21 -15.84 17.70 7.20
CA ILE A 21 -14.60 17.45 6.80
C ILE A 21 -14.32 16.10 7.07
N GLN A 22 -14.06 15.34 6.06
CA GLN A 22 -13.54 14.14 6.27
C GLN A 22 -12.15 14.35 6.63
N GLU A 23 -11.83 14.18 7.85
CA GLU A 23 -10.51 14.32 8.26
C GLU A 23 -9.74 13.13 7.97
N LEU A 24 -8.68 13.29 7.20
CA LEU A 24 -7.67 12.27 7.05
C LEU A 24 -6.79 12.30 8.26
N VAL A 25 -6.61 11.17 8.93
CA VAL A 25 -5.69 11.12 10.04
C VAL A 25 -4.29 11.27 9.46
N PRO A 26 -3.54 12.33 9.85
CA PRO A 26 -2.23 12.55 9.28
C PRO A 26 -1.33 11.35 9.49
N GLY A 27 -0.65 10.93 8.45
CA GLY A 27 0.30 9.85 8.51
C GLY A 27 -0.27 8.44 8.41
N LYS A 28 -1.59 8.29 8.39
CA LYS A 28 -2.18 6.96 8.25
C LYS A 28 -2.70 6.78 6.84
N GLN A 29 -1.81 6.42 5.93
CA GLN A 29 -2.15 6.30 4.52
C GLN A 29 -1.41 5.18 3.85
N ILE A 30 -2.06 4.54 2.88
CA ILE A 30 -1.38 3.78 1.86
C ILE A 30 -1.21 4.73 0.68
N THR A 31 0.02 5.04 0.33
CA THR A 31 0.32 6.08 -0.65
C THR A 31 0.58 5.56 -2.04
N LEU A 32 0.89 4.26 -2.18
CA LEU A 32 1.08 3.61 -3.47
C LEU A 32 0.67 2.16 -3.33
N ALA A 33 -0.03 1.63 -4.32
CA ALA A 33 -0.32 0.22 -4.44
C ALA A 33 -0.34 -0.10 -5.93
N HIS A 34 0.74 -0.71 -6.43
CA HIS A 34 0.93 -0.87 -7.86
C HIS A 34 1.41 -2.27 -8.20
N VAL A 35 0.86 -2.84 -9.27
CA VAL A 35 1.28 -4.13 -9.79
C VAL A 35 1.99 -3.92 -11.12
N ILE A 36 3.20 -4.47 -11.22
CA ILE A 36 3.92 -4.55 -12.50
C ILE A 36 3.67 -5.95 -13.01
N ALA A 37 2.82 -6.08 -14.02
CA ALA A 37 2.34 -7.41 -14.45
C ALA A 37 3.42 -8.21 -15.16
N ASN A 38 4.30 -7.54 -15.88
CA ASN A 38 5.31 -8.23 -16.67
C ASN A 38 6.62 -7.44 -16.60
N PRO A 39 7.29 -7.45 -15.43
CA PRO A 39 8.49 -6.65 -15.27
C PRO A 39 9.63 -7.16 -16.13
N ASP A 40 10.52 -6.24 -16.51
CA ASP A 40 11.77 -6.61 -17.20
C ASP A 40 12.60 -7.47 -16.25
N LYS A 41 13.20 -8.51 -16.78
CA LYS A 41 13.95 -9.48 -15.98
C LYS A 41 15.05 -8.85 -15.14
N ILE A 42 15.69 -7.81 -15.66
CA ILE A 42 16.80 -7.17 -14.95
C ILE A 42 16.33 -6.51 -13.65
N LEU A 43 15.03 -6.20 -13.56
CA LEU A 43 14.52 -5.48 -12.42
C LEU A 43 14.64 -6.29 -11.14
N TYR A 44 14.45 -7.59 -11.21
CA TYR A 44 14.57 -8.45 -10.02
C TYR A 44 15.96 -8.37 -9.42
N THR A 45 16.97 -8.43 -10.28
CA THR A 45 18.37 -8.34 -9.84
C THR A 45 18.67 -6.95 -9.28
N LYS A 46 18.21 -5.91 -9.96
CA LYS A 46 18.49 -4.53 -9.52
C LYS A 46 17.78 -4.20 -8.22
N LEU A 47 16.65 -4.83 -7.92
CA LEU A 47 15.99 -4.63 -6.64
C LEU A 47 16.61 -5.44 -5.51
N GLY A 48 17.56 -6.33 -5.83
CA GLY A 48 18.22 -7.14 -4.82
C GLY A 48 17.32 -8.24 -4.26
N LEU A 49 16.37 -8.75 -5.06
CA LEU A 49 15.52 -9.84 -4.63
C LEU A 49 16.33 -11.13 -4.58
N ASP A 50 15.79 -12.13 -3.86
CA ASP A 50 16.48 -13.38 -3.61
C ASP A 50 16.89 -14.06 -4.91
N PRO A 51 18.19 -14.21 -5.19
CA PRO A 51 18.63 -14.80 -6.46
C PRO A 51 18.33 -16.29 -6.58
N SER A 52 17.95 -16.96 -5.48
CA SER A 52 17.62 -18.39 -5.54
C SER A 52 16.20 -18.62 -6.03
N VAL A 53 15.37 -17.57 -6.12
CA VAL A 53 13.99 -17.69 -6.56
C VAL A 53 13.91 -17.47 -8.07
N ASP A 54 13.10 -18.30 -8.74
CA ASP A 54 12.86 -18.14 -10.17
C ASP A 54 11.72 -17.18 -10.40
N TYR A 55 12.04 -15.98 -10.89
CA TYR A 55 11.05 -14.95 -11.13
C TYR A 55 10.56 -14.90 -12.59
N ALA A 56 10.86 -15.93 -13.39
CA ALA A 56 10.68 -15.85 -14.84
C ALA A 56 9.28 -15.42 -15.29
N LYS A 57 8.25 -15.70 -14.50
CA LYS A 57 6.87 -15.31 -14.84
C LYS A 57 6.19 -14.60 -13.70
N SER A 58 6.96 -13.93 -12.87
CA SER A 58 6.42 -13.29 -11.68
C SER A 58 6.07 -11.84 -11.96
N ALA A 59 4.99 -11.40 -11.35
CA ALA A 59 4.66 -9.99 -11.25
C ALA A 59 5.32 -9.42 -10.00
N ILE A 60 5.43 -8.12 -9.94
CA ILE A 60 5.94 -7.40 -8.77
C ILE A 60 4.84 -6.48 -8.26
N GLY A 61 4.53 -6.55 -6.97
CA GLY A 61 3.63 -5.61 -6.31
C GLY A 61 4.43 -4.70 -5.41
N ILE A 62 4.13 -3.41 -5.48
CA ILE A 62 4.80 -2.40 -4.67
C ILE A 62 3.74 -1.66 -3.87
N LEU A 63 3.97 -1.54 -2.57
CA LEU A 63 3.06 -0.81 -1.69
C LEU A 63 3.88 0.04 -0.75
N THR A 64 3.45 1.28 -0.56
CA THR A 64 4.08 2.16 0.41
C THR A 64 3.05 2.65 1.41
N VAL A 65 3.46 2.77 2.67
CA VAL A 65 2.57 3.11 3.78
C VAL A 65 3.21 4.17 4.67
N SER A 66 2.35 4.86 5.37
CA SER A 66 2.75 5.79 6.42
C SER A 66 1.78 5.61 7.59
N PRO A 67 2.24 5.47 8.84
CA PRO A 67 3.65 5.47 9.27
C PRO A 67 4.39 4.24 8.75
N SER A 68 5.69 4.39 8.60
CA SER A 68 6.51 3.40 7.90
C SER A 68 6.51 2.02 8.57
N GLU A 69 6.38 1.97 9.87
CA GLU A 69 6.34 0.70 10.60
C GLU A 69 5.14 -0.16 10.23
N THR A 70 4.11 0.45 9.65
CA THR A 70 2.95 -0.29 9.16
C THR A 70 3.33 -1.30 8.08
N ALA A 71 4.50 -1.11 7.45
CA ALA A 71 5.00 -2.07 6.47
C ALA A 71 5.11 -3.48 7.04
N ILE A 72 5.42 -3.60 8.33
CA ILE A 72 5.52 -4.91 8.99
C ILE A 72 4.15 -5.59 9.02
N ILE A 73 3.11 -4.83 9.37
CA ILE A 73 1.73 -5.34 9.39
C ILE A 73 1.30 -5.72 7.97
N ALA A 74 1.62 -4.86 7.01
CA ALA A 74 1.27 -5.11 5.60
C ALA A 74 1.93 -6.39 5.10
N ALA A 75 3.20 -6.60 5.44
CA ALA A 75 3.92 -7.80 5.05
C ALA A 75 3.27 -9.06 5.61
N ASP A 76 2.83 -9.01 6.88
CA ASP A 76 2.16 -10.13 7.50
C ASP A 76 0.83 -10.44 6.79
N ILE A 77 0.05 -9.41 6.47
CA ILE A 77 -1.19 -9.59 5.75
C ILE A 77 -0.92 -10.22 4.37
N ALA A 78 0.10 -9.73 3.68
CA ALA A 78 0.46 -10.27 2.38
C ALA A 78 0.77 -11.76 2.45
N LEU A 79 1.54 -12.17 3.45
CA LEU A 79 1.94 -13.57 3.60
C LEU A 79 0.76 -14.47 3.95
N LYS A 80 -0.26 -13.94 4.60
CA LYS A 80 -1.41 -14.72 5.04
C LYS A 80 -2.55 -14.78 4.04
N SER A 81 -2.55 -13.89 3.04
CA SER A 81 -3.75 -13.68 2.24
C SER A 81 -3.73 -14.35 0.88
N SER A 82 -2.57 -14.69 0.35
CA SER A 82 -2.48 -15.27 -0.99
C SER A 82 -1.21 -16.10 -1.12
N GLY A 83 -0.98 -16.62 -2.32
CA GLY A 83 0.24 -17.36 -2.61
C GLY A 83 1.44 -16.48 -2.94
N ALA A 84 1.29 -15.16 -2.87
CA ALA A 84 2.39 -14.26 -3.16
C ALA A 84 3.50 -14.41 -2.12
N GLU A 85 4.73 -14.14 -2.56
CA GLU A 85 5.89 -14.21 -1.69
C GLU A 85 6.36 -12.81 -1.36
N LEU A 86 6.94 -12.66 -0.18
CA LEU A 86 7.49 -11.39 0.26
C LEU A 86 8.87 -11.23 -0.37
N GLY A 87 9.02 -10.17 -1.18
CA GLY A 87 10.31 -9.87 -1.79
C GLY A 87 11.14 -8.93 -0.94
N PHE A 88 10.48 -8.01 -0.26
CA PHE A 88 11.18 -6.97 0.48
C PHE A 88 10.22 -6.26 1.42
N VAL A 89 10.69 -5.93 2.61
CA VAL A 89 9.95 -5.08 3.52
C VAL A 89 10.93 -4.16 4.22
N ASP A 90 10.59 -2.86 4.26
CA ASP A 90 11.44 -1.88 4.88
C ASP A 90 10.62 -1.02 5.83
N ARG A 91 10.82 -1.23 7.12
CA ARG A 91 10.08 -0.51 8.14
C ARG A 91 10.48 0.96 8.25
N PHE A 92 11.60 1.34 7.65
CA PHE A 92 12.06 2.72 7.70
C PHE A 92 11.46 3.57 6.59
N SER A 93 11.34 3.03 5.39
CA SER A 93 10.71 3.74 4.28
C SER A 93 9.23 3.45 4.15
N GLY A 94 8.76 2.37 4.75
CA GLY A 94 7.35 1.97 4.61
C GLY A 94 7.07 1.27 3.29
N THR A 95 8.06 0.58 2.72
CA THR A 95 7.91 -0.08 1.43
C THR A 95 7.77 -1.59 1.61
N VAL A 96 6.82 -2.17 0.89
CA VAL A 96 6.63 -3.61 0.81
C VAL A 96 6.62 -4.02 -0.65
N ILE A 97 7.40 -5.05 -0.99
CA ILE A 97 7.41 -5.62 -2.33
C ILE A 97 7.02 -7.09 -2.22
N VAL A 98 6.03 -7.49 -3.02
CA VAL A 98 5.61 -8.88 -3.10
C VAL A 98 5.76 -9.36 -4.52
N THR A 99 5.97 -10.67 -4.70
CA THR A 99 6.13 -11.28 -6.01
C THR A 99 5.22 -12.51 -6.11
N GLY A 100 4.90 -12.88 -7.33
CA GLY A 100 4.06 -14.03 -7.60
C GLY A 100 3.35 -13.86 -8.93
N THR A 101 2.32 -14.64 -9.16
CA THR A 101 1.48 -14.42 -10.35
C THR A 101 0.77 -13.08 -10.21
N VAL A 102 0.29 -12.55 -11.34
CA VAL A 102 -0.46 -11.29 -11.32
C VAL A 102 -1.64 -11.40 -10.35
N SER A 103 -2.38 -12.50 -10.39
CA SER A 103 -3.54 -12.69 -9.51
C SER A 103 -3.13 -12.73 -8.04
N GLU A 104 -2.04 -13.41 -7.72
CA GLU A 104 -1.57 -13.50 -6.34
C GLU A 104 -1.13 -12.14 -5.82
N VAL A 105 -0.41 -11.39 -6.64
CA VAL A 105 0.07 -10.08 -6.26
C VAL A 105 -1.09 -9.11 -6.08
N GLU A 106 -2.05 -9.13 -7.00
CA GLU A 106 -3.24 -8.28 -6.88
C GLU A 106 -4.01 -8.61 -5.62
N ALA A 107 -4.24 -9.89 -5.35
CA ALA A 107 -4.97 -10.32 -4.17
C ALA A 107 -4.27 -9.89 -2.90
N SER A 108 -2.95 -9.97 -2.89
CA SER A 108 -2.14 -9.57 -1.74
C SER A 108 -2.28 -8.08 -1.45
N LEU A 109 -2.13 -7.25 -2.47
CA LEU A 109 -2.23 -5.80 -2.29
C LEU A 109 -3.66 -5.38 -1.92
N GLU A 110 -4.66 -6.03 -2.50
CA GLU A 110 -6.06 -5.75 -2.15
C GLU A 110 -6.35 -6.11 -0.71
N ALA A 111 -5.85 -7.23 -0.23
CA ALA A 111 -6.04 -7.64 1.15
C ALA A 111 -5.44 -6.62 2.11
N ILE A 112 -4.26 -6.10 1.79
CA ILE A 112 -3.63 -5.08 2.62
C ILE A 112 -4.47 -3.80 2.65
N THR A 113 -4.90 -3.32 1.48
CA THR A 113 -5.65 -2.06 1.42
C THR A 113 -7.00 -2.19 2.09
N GLU A 114 -7.67 -3.31 1.93
CA GLU A 114 -8.97 -3.53 2.55
C GLU A 114 -8.86 -3.59 4.07
N TYR A 115 -7.88 -4.31 4.58
CA TYR A 115 -7.69 -4.42 6.02
C TYR A 115 -7.31 -3.07 6.62
N ALA A 116 -6.40 -2.35 5.96
CA ALA A 116 -5.95 -1.05 6.45
C ALA A 116 -7.12 -0.06 6.51
N GLN A 117 -7.97 -0.04 5.49
CA GLN A 117 -9.10 0.86 5.46
C GLN A 117 -10.17 0.46 6.47
N ALA A 118 -10.54 -0.81 6.50
CA ALA A 118 -11.68 -1.27 7.30
C ALA A 118 -11.35 -1.42 8.78
N LYS A 119 -10.11 -1.81 9.11
CA LYS A 119 -9.75 -2.18 10.48
C LYS A 119 -8.76 -1.22 11.13
N LEU A 120 -7.96 -0.51 10.35
CA LEU A 120 -6.91 0.34 10.91
C LEU A 120 -7.17 1.82 10.71
N GLY A 121 -8.22 2.18 9.98
CA GLY A 121 -8.57 3.59 9.77
C GLY A 121 -7.65 4.34 8.83
N PHE A 122 -7.02 3.62 7.89
CA PHE A 122 -6.12 4.25 6.92
C PHE A 122 -6.89 4.83 5.75
N SER A 123 -6.37 5.91 5.18
CA SER A 123 -6.74 6.32 3.82
C SER A 123 -5.99 5.43 2.86
N VAL A 124 -6.65 5.02 1.80
CA VAL A 124 -6.02 4.12 0.83
C VAL A 124 -6.13 4.72 -0.57
N CYS A 125 -5.22 4.30 -1.44
CA CYS A 125 -5.24 4.71 -2.83
C CYS A 125 -5.74 3.55 -3.70
N PRO A 126 -6.16 3.82 -4.94
CA PRO A 126 -6.55 2.74 -5.84
C PRO A 126 -5.37 1.87 -6.21
N LEU A 127 -5.64 0.60 -6.47
CA LEU A 127 -4.63 -0.31 -7.01
C LEU A 127 -4.44 0.01 -8.48
N THR A 128 -3.19 0.22 -8.89
CA THR A 128 -2.87 0.48 -10.28
C THR A 128 -2.01 -0.65 -10.85
N LYS A 129 -1.92 -0.71 -12.17
CA LYS A 129 -1.21 -1.81 -12.82
C LYS A 129 -0.58 -1.36 -14.13
N THR A 130 0.61 -1.85 -14.39
CA THR A 130 1.29 -1.68 -15.67
C THR A 130 1.74 -2.99 -16.27
#